data_d88696f99acba22c81c510ece000dc32
#
_entry.id   d88696f99acba22c81c510ece000dc32
#
_cell.length_a   1.000
_cell.length_b   1.000
_cell.length_c   1.000
_cell.angle_alpha   90.00
_cell.angle_beta   90.00
_cell.angle_gamma   90.00
#
_symmetry.space_group_name_H-M   'P 1'
#
loop_
_entity.id
_entity.type
_entity.pdbx_description
1 polymer ?
#
loop_
_entity_poly.entity_id
_entity_poly.type
_entity_poly.pdbx_seq_one_letter_code
_entity_poly.pdbx_strand_id
1 'polypeptide(L)'
;MKVLLLAGGFGTRLSEETDVRPKPMVEIGAKPILWHIMKIYSKYGFNDFVILLGYKGYYIKEYFANYFLHQSDVTIDMQNGKMEVLNNSSEPWKVTLLDTGLNSMTGGRIKRAQEFVGNEPFMLTYGDGVSDININELVKFHKSHGKALTMTSHQPDGRFGALNINENNQVEEFKEKPKGDGHWINAGFFVCEPKVFDYITDGDSTVFEQDPLMNIAKDGELFTYKHKGFWSPMDSLKDKNDLNKLWDTNKAPWKVW
;
A
#
# COMPACT_ATOMS: atom_id res chain seq x y z
N MET A 1 -7.82 -6.46 13.64
CA MET A 1 -7.98 -6.25 12.18
C MET A 1 -6.62 -6.42 11.53
N LYS A 2 -6.49 -7.33 10.57
CA LYS A 2 -5.25 -7.57 9.82
C LYS A 2 -5.09 -6.57 8.69
N VAL A 3 -3.84 -6.32 8.30
CA VAL A 3 -3.49 -5.46 7.15
C VAL A 3 -2.87 -6.31 6.05
N LEU A 4 -3.53 -6.42 4.92
CA LEU A 4 -3.04 -7.09 3.73
C LEU A 4 -2.23 -6.09 2.87
N LEU A 5 -1.00 -6.47 2.51
CA LEU A 5 -0.09 -5.66 1.71
C LEU A 5 0.18 -6.35 0.37
N LEU A 6 -0.25 -5.75 -0.73
CA LEU A 6 0.01 -6.24 -2.09
C LEU A 6 1.47 -5.98 -2.46
N ALA A 7 2.29 -7.02 -2.49
CA ALA A 7 3.73 -6.95 -2.69
C ALA A 7 4.26 -7.91 -3.78
N GLY A 8 3.37 -8.43 -4.64
CA GLY A 8 3.73 -9.48 -5.59
C GLY A 8 3.88 -9.06 -7.05
N GLY A 9 3.67 -7.79 -7.38
CA GLY A 9 3.77 -7.27 -8.76
C GLY A 9 5.20 -7.17 -9.29
N PHE A 10 5.35 -7.17 -10.62
CA PHE A 10 6.67 -7.10 -11.30
C PHE A 10 7.34 -5.72 -11.18
N GLY A 11 6.58 -4.64 -10.98
CA GLY A 11 7.13 -3.30 -10.82
C GLY A 11 7.78 -2.70 -12.07
N THR A 12 7.34 -3.09 -13.27
CA THR A 12 7.98 -2.79 -14.57
C THR A 12 8.17 -1.29 -14.86
N ARG A 13 7.38 -0.41 -14.24
CA ARG A 13 7.52 1.05 -14.42
C ARG A 13 8.74 1.64 -13.70
N LEU A 14 9.39 0.87 -12.84
CA LEU A 14 10.59 1.25 -12.09
C LEU A 14 11.69 0.19 -12.30
N SER A 15 11.92 -0.20 -13.57
CA SER A 15 12.79 -1.32 -13.96
C SER A 15 14.22 -1.18 -13.44
N GLU A 16 14.77 0.03 -13.38
CA GLU A 16 16.13 0.30 -12.88
C GLU A 16 16.35 -0.19 -11.44
N GLU A 17 15.29 -0.24 -10.63
CA GLU A 17 15.33 -0.74 -9.25
C GLU A 17 14.81 -2.18 -9.16
N THR A 18 13.76 -2.49 -9.93
CA THR A 18 13.04 -3.77 -9.79
C THR A 18 13.74 -4.94 -10.46
N ASP A 19 14.75 -4.67 -11.30
CA ASP A 19 15.68 -5.70 -11.79
C ASP A 19 16.56 -6.29 -10.67
N VAL A 20 16.76 -5.58 -9.57
CA VAL A 20 17.54 -6.03 -8.42
C VAL A 20 16.64 -6.54 -7.29
N ARG A 21 15.61 -5.78 -6.91
CA ARG A 21 14.73 -6.05 -5.75
C ARG A 21 13.26 -5.83 -6.12
N PRO A 22 12.28 -6.47 -5.45
CA PRO A 22 10.86 -6.18 -5.73
C PRO A 22 10.50 -4.75 -5.32
N LYS A 23 9.57 -4.11 -6.02
CA LYS A 23 9.17 -2.70 -5.82
C LYS A 23 8.92 -2.32 -4.35
N PRO A 24 8.23 -3.13 -3.52
CA PRO A 24 8.03 -2.82 -2.11
C PRO A 24 9.32 -2.74 -1.27
N MET A 25 10.43 -3.28 -1.81
CA MET A 25 11.75 -3.24 -1.16
C MET A 25 12.66 -2.12 -1.68
N VAL A 26 12.16 -1.25 -2.55
CA VAL A 26 12.89 -0.04 -2.96
C VAL A 26 12.88 0.96 -1.79
N GLU A 27 14.05 1.52 -1.51
CA GLU A 27 14.29 2.28 -0.29
C GLU A 27 13.98 3.77 -0.42
N ILE A 28 13.45 4.31 0.68
CA ILE A 28 13.34 5.72 0.99
C ILE A 28 14.06 5.93 2.31
N GLY A 29 15.15 6.71 2.33
CA GLY A 29 15.93 6.96 3.53
C GLY A 29 16.47 5.67 4.19
N ALA A 30 17.05 4.76 3.39
CA ALA A 30 17.60 3.48 3.83
C ALA A 30 16.59 2.48 4.46
N LYS A 31 15.28 2.70 4.27
CA LYS A 31 14.23 1.74 4.64
C LYS A 31 13.32 1.45 3.45
N PRO A 32 12.91 0.19 3.23
CA PRO A 32 11.98 -0.15 2.15
C PRO A 32 10.68 0.67 2.24
N ILE A 33 10.07 1.03 1.10
CA ILE A 33 8.77 1.70 1.12
C ILE A 33 7.72 0.86 1.85
N LEU A 34 7.80 -0.45 1.79
CA LEU A 34 6.97 -1.38 2.56
C LEU A 34 7.06 -1.12 4.06
N TRP A 35 8.26 -0.86 4.59
CA TRP A 35 8.47 -0.51 6.00
C TRP A 35 7.75 0.80 6.37
N HIS A 36 7.83 1.82 5.51
CA HIS A 36 7.13 3.09 5.72
C HIS A 36 5.61 2.90 5.78
N ILE A 37 5.05 2.09 4.88
CA ILE A 37 3.63 1.77 4.87
C ILE A 37 3.22 1.07 6.17
N MET A 38 4.00 0.08 6.61
CA MET A 38 3.75 -0.63 7.87
C MET A 38 3.83 0.29 9.08
N LYS A 39 4.75 1.27 9.10
CA LYS A 39 4.85 2.30 10.15
C LYS A 39 3.60 3.18 10.20
N ILE A 40 3.01 3.55 9.06
CA ILE A 40 1.76 4.31 9.02
C ILE A 40 0.65 3.55 9.75
N TYR A 41 0.45 2.28 9.45
CA TYR A 41 -0.55 1.45 10.14
C TYR A 41 -0.22 1.23 11.62
N SER A 42 1.05 0.97 11.92
CA SER A 42 1.54 0.72 13.28
C SER A 42 1.32 1.91 14.21
N LYS A 43 1.44 3.15 13.70
CA LYS A 43 1.12 4.39 14.43
C LYS A 43 -0.28 4.37 15.05
N TYR A 44 -1.22 3.70 14.40
CA TYR A 44 -2.61 3.60 14.82
C TYR A 44 -2.95 2.25 15.50
N GLY A 45 -1.91 1.47 15.86
CA GLY A 45 -2.06 0.21 16.60
C GLY A 45 -2.33 -1.03 15.73
N PHE A 46 -2.25 -0.93 14.41
CA PHE A 46 -2.43 -2.06 13.50
C PHE A 46 -1.06 -2.68 13.18
N ASN A 47 -0.77 -3.81 13.84
CA ASN A 47 0.54 -4.47 13.83
C ASN A 47 0.52 -5.92 13.31
N ASP A 48 -0.63 -6.41 12.82
CA ASP A 48 -0.77 -7.77 12.25
C ASP A 48 -0.87 -7.67 10.72
N PHE A 49 0.24 -7.97 10.05
CA PHE A 49 0.42 -7.81 8.62
C PHE A 49 0.45 -9.14 7.88
N VAL A 50 -0.26 -9.21 6.75
CA VAL A 50 -0.17 -10.31 5.79
C VAL A 50 0.35 -9.75 4.47
N ILE A 51 1.59 -10.08 4.13
CA ILE A 51 2.25 -9.58 2.92
C ILE A 51 2.07 -10.60 1.79
N LEU A 52 1.39 -10.18 0.72
CA LEU A 52 1.01 -11.02 -0.41
C LEU A 52 2.15 -11.00 -1.44
N LEU A 53 2.97 -12.04 -1.39
CA LEU A 53 4.21 -12.16 -2.16
C LEU A 53 3.95 -12.71 -3.57
N GLY A 54 4.86 -12.39 -4.48
CA GLY A 54 4.94 -12.92 -5.85
C GLY A 54 6.34 -12.72 -6.39
N TYR A 55 6.50 -11.80 -7.35
CA TYR A 55 7.81 -11.51 -7.96
C TYR A 55 8.86 -11.17 -6.90
N LYS A 56 9.98 -11.90 -6.94
CA LYS A 56 11.09 -11.75 -5.98
C LYS A 56 10.66 -11.76 -4.50
N GLY A 57 9.60 -12.51 -4.16
CA GLY A 57 9.08 -12.59 -2.79
C GLY A 57 10.11 -13.06 -1.76
N TYR A 58 11.16 -13.80 -2.20
CA TYR A 58 12.25 -14.25 -1.33
C TYR A 58 13.00 -13.07 -0.67
N TYR A 59 13.22 -11.96 -1.39
CA TYR A 59 13.85 -10.76 -0.84
C TYR A 59 13.09 -10.20 0.37
N ILE A 60 11.77 -10.22 0.29
CA ILE A 60 10.90 -9.78 1.39
C ILE A 60 10.99 -10.76 2.56
N LYS A 61 11.00 -12.09 2.27
CA LYS A 61 11.18 -13.12 3.30
C LYS A 61 12.51 -12.96 4.02
N GLU A 62 13.60 -12.80 3.28
CA GLU A 62 14.95 -12.62 3.82
C GLU A 62 15.04 -11.35 4.69
N TYR A 63 14.46 -10.24 4.24
CA TYR A 63 14.41 -9.00 4.99
C TYR A 63 13.75 -9.19 6.36
N PHE A 64 12.57 -9.82 6.42
CA PHE A 64 11.86 -10.02 7.68
C PHE A 64 12.47 -11.13 8.54
N ALA A 65 13.04 -12.17 7.94
CA ALA A 65 13.75 -13.21 8.68
C ALA A 65 14.96 -12.67 9.44
N ASN A 66 15.62 -11.65 8.87
CA ASN A 66 16.80 -11.01 9.45
C ASN A 66 16.48 -9.64 10.09
N TYR A 67 15.21 -9.26 10.19
CA TYR A 67 14.80 -7.93 10.60
C TYR A 67 15.36 -7.53 11.97
N PHE A 68 15.31 -8.43 12.94
CA PHE A 68 15.82 -8.20 14.29
C PHE A 68 17.34 -7.94 14.33
N LEU A 69 18.11 -8.54 13.42
CA LEU A 69 19.57 -8.29 13.32
C LEU A 69 19.86 -6.84 12.91
N HIS A 70 19.01 -6.25 12.05
CA HIS A 70 19.17 -4.86 11.60
C HIS A 70 18.68 -3.83 12.63
N GLN A 71 17.94 -4.26 13.65
CA GLN A 71 17.33 -3.40 14.66
C GLN A 71 17.89 -3.68 16.07
N SER A 72 18.94 -4.50 16.19
CA SER A 72 19.47 -4.95 17.48
C SER A 72 20.98 -4.92 17.49
N ASP A 73 21.55 -4.69 18.67
CA ASP A 73 22.95 -5.01 18.93
C ASP A 73 23.06 -6.52 19.19
N VAL A 74 24.02 -7.17 18.57
CA VAL A 74 24.19 -8.62 18.70
C VAL A 74 25.65 -9.00 18.93
N THR A 75 25.86 -10.01 19.76
CA THR A 75 27.15 -10.70 19.89
C THR A 75 27.05 -12.04 19.17
N ILE A 76 27.98 -12.33 18.26
CA ILE A 76 28.07 -13.61 17.56
C ILE A 76 29.32 -14.31 17.97
N ASP A 77 29.17 -15.43 18.68
CA ASP A 77 30.25 -16.34 19.03
C ASP A 77 30.44 -17.33 17.87
N MET A 78 31.42 -17.03 17.01
CA MET A 78 31.72 -17.84 15.83
C MET A 78 32.24 -19.23 16.18
N GLN A 79 32.89 -19.39 17.34
CA GLN A 79 33.45 -20.67 17.77
C GLN A 79 32.36 -21.65 18.19
N ASN A 80 31.36 -21.17 18.91
CA ASN A 80 30.27 -21.98 19.47
C ASN A 80 28.96 -21.90 18.65
N GLY A 81 28.91 -21.10 17.59
CA GLY A 81 27.74 -20.89 16.74
C GLY A 81 26.57 -20.30 17.51
N LYS A 82 26.81 -19.48 18.53
CA LYS A 82 25.77 -18.83 19.35
C LYS A 82 25.63 -17.36 18.98
N MET A 83 24.38 -16.88 19.06
CA MET A 83 24.05 -15.49 18.90
C MET A 83 23.26 -15.02 20.11
N GLU A 84 23.64 -13.86 20.64
CA GLU A 84 22.97 -13.17 21.73
C GLU A 84 22.52 -11.79 21.26
N VAL A 85 21.25 -11.48 21.46
CA VAL A 85 20.65 -10.17 21.16
C VAL A 85 20.74 -9.31 22.41
N LEU A 86 21.48 -8.20 22.37
CA LEU A 86 21.73 -7.32 23.52
C LEU A 86 20.62 -6.28 23.69
N ASN A 87 20.29 -5.57 22.60
CA ASN A 87 19.24 -4.56 22.58
C ASN A 87 18.34 -4.83 21.35
N ASN A 88 17.03 -4.90 21.57
CA ASN A 88 16.08 -5.09 20.50
C ASN A 88 15.16 -3.87 20.40
N SER A 89 15.27 -3.14 19.29
CA SER A 89 14.44 -1.98 18.93
C SER A 89 13.48 -2.28 17.78
N SER A 90 13.22 -3.56 17.51
CA SER A 90 12.28 -3.98 16.47
C SER A 90 10.87 -3.53 16.80
N GLU A 91 10.11 -3.17 15.77
CA GLU A 91 8.69 -2.86 15.88
C GLU A 91 7.88 -4.10 16.33
N PRO A 92 6.76 -3.89 17.04
CA PRO A 92 5.95 -4.97 17.59
C PRO A 92 5.05 -5.63 16.50
N TRP A 93 5.63 -5.91 15.34
CA TRP A 93 4.90 -6.44 14.20
C TRP A 93 4.79 -7.95 14.24
N LYS A 94 3.61 -8.45 13.91
CA LYS A 94 3.39 -9.82 13.49
C LYS A 94 3.27 -9.84 11.97
N VAL A 95 4.16 -10.55 11.30
CA VAL A 95 4.25 -10.56 9.84
C VAL A 95 4.05 -11.97 9.31
N THR A 96 3.02 -12.15 8.48
CA THR A 96 2.79 -13.36 7.70
C THR A 96 3.22 -13.10 6.26
N LEU A 97 4.10 -13.94 5.73
CA LEU A 97 4.67 -13.82 4.39
C LEU A 97 4.04 -14.91 3.51
N LEU A 98 2.97 -14.54 2.80
CA LEU A 98 2.15 -15.47 2.03
C LEU A 98 2.57 -15.47 0.55
N ASP A 99 3.03 -16.61 0.05
CA ASP A 99 3.25 -16.79 -1.38
C ASP A 99 1.90 -16.90 -2.10
N THR A 100 1.63 -15.95 -2.98
CA THR A 100 0.38 -15.87 -3.73
C THR A 100 0.54 -16.18 -5.21
N GLY A 101 1.69 -16.75 -5.59
CA GLY A 101 2.02 -17.12 -6.96
C GLY A 101 2.62 -15.97 -7.78
N LEU A 102 3.49 -16.31 -8.74
CA LEU A 102 4.21 -15.32 -9.55
C LEU A 102 3.25 -14.54 -10.45
N ASN A 103 2.34 -15.23 -11.12
CA ASN A 103 1.48 -14.67 -12.16
C ASN A 103 0.08 -14.29 -11.67
N SER A 104 -0.20 -14.43 -10.38
CA SER A 104 -1.50 -14.02 -9.83
C SER A 104 -1.69 -12.52 -9.94
N MET A 105 -2.87 -12.09 -10.36
CA MET A 105 -3.27 -10.69 -10.38
C MET A 105 -3.72 -10.23 -8.98
N THR A 106 -4.01 -8.94 -8.81
CA THR A 106 -4.33 -8.34 -7.52
C THR A 106 -5.46 -9.04 -6.79
N GLY A 107 -6.58 -9.33 -7.47
CA GLY A 107 -7.72 -10.06 -6.91
C GLY A 107 -7.35 -11.50 -6.51
N GLY A 108 -6.63 -12.22 -7.36
CA GLY A 108 -6.17 -13.58 -7.05
C GLY A 108 -5.31 -13.62 -5.79
N ARG A 109 -4.40 -12.65 -5.61
CA ARG A 109 -3.59 -12.54 -4.39
C ARG A 109 -4.44 -12.29 -3.15
N ILE A 110 -5.40 -11.37 -3.25
CA ILE A 110 -6.33 -11.06 -2.16
C ILE A 110 -7.15 -12.32 -1.80
N LYS A 111 -7.68 -13.05 -2.78
CA LYS A 111 -8.47 -14.27 -2.56
C LYS A 111 -7.70 -15.34 -1.78
N ARG A 112 -6.42 -15.53 -2.09
CA ARG A 112 -5.55 -16.50 -1.38
C ARG A 112 -5.32 -16.13 0.10
N ALA A 113 -5.54 -14.89 0.49
CA ALA A 113 -5.45 -14.47 1.89
C ALA A 113 -6.73 -14.73 2.69
N GLN A 114 -7.82 -15.19 2.09
CA GLN A 114 -9.13 -15.34 2.73
C GLN A 114 -9.05 -16.19 4.00
N GLU A 115 -8.36 -17.33 3.97
CA GLU A 115 -8.20 -18.21 5.14
C GLU A 115 -7.43 -17.53 6.29
N PHE A 116 -6.47 -16.65 5.98
CA PHE A 116 -5.69 -15.91 6.97
C PHE A 116 -6.48 -14.76 7.59
N VAL A 117 -7.40 -14.17 6.84
CA VAL A 117 -8.31 -13.11 7.32
C VAL A 117 -9.42 -13.69 8.18
N GLY A 118 -10.01 -14.81 7.76
CA GLY A 118 -11.19 -15.39 8.39
C GLY A 118 -12.44 -14.55 8.14
N ASN A 119 -13.29 -14.46 9.16
CA ASN A 119 -14.56 -13.73 9.09
C ASN A 119 -14.52 -12.33 9.72
N GLU A 120 -13.34 -11.75 9.86
CA GLU A 120 -13.16 -10.44 10.47
C GLU A 120 -12.91 -9.38 9.40
N PRO A 121 -13.35 -8.13 9.61
CA PRO A 121 -12.95 -7.02 8.76
C PRO A 121 -11.43 -6.90 8.68
N PHE A 122 -10.93 -6.50 7.53
CA PHE A 122 -9.50 -6.36 7.27
C PHE A 122 -9.18 -5.07 6.50
N MET A 123 -7.93 -4.68 6.54
CA MET A 123 -7.42 -3.60 5.72
C MET A 123 -6.59 -4.15 4.56
N LEU A 124 -6.60 -3.43 3.46
CA LEU A 124 -5.83 -3.77 2.26
C LEU A 124 -5.14 -2.52 1.74
N THR A 125 -3.91 -2.63 1.29
CA THR A 125 -3.22 -1.54 0.60
C THR A 125 -2.20 -2.05 -0.41
N TYR A 126 -1.82 -1.18 -1.34
CA TYR A 126 -0.71 -1.43 -2.26
C TYR A 126 0.63 -1.26 -1.53
N GLY A 127 1.64 -2.01 -1.96
CA GLY A 127 2.97 -2.01 -1.36
C GLY A 127 3.91 -0.90 -1.87
N ASP A 128 3.38 0.16 -2.47
CA ASP A 128 4.16 1.15 -3.20
C ASP A 128 3.72 2.61 -3.04
N GLY A 129 2.78 2.89 -2.13
CA GLY A 129 2.29 4.25 -1.88
C GLY A 129 2.31 4.63 -0.41
N VAL A 130 2.74 5.86 -0.11
CA VAL A 130 2.77 6.44 1.25
C VAL A 130 1.79 7.60 1.38
N SER A 131 1.26 7.81 2.59
CA SER A 131 0.25 8.83 2.89
C SER A 131 0.31 9.25 4.35
N ASP A 132 -0.14 10.45 4.65
CA ASP A 132 -0.38 10.94 6.02
C ASP A 132 -1.80 10.64 6.51
N ILE A 133 -2.47 9.67 5.89
CA ILE A 133 -3.84 9.27 6.21
C ILE A 133 -4.00 8.84 7.68
N ASN A 134 -5.07 9.29 8.31
CA ASN A 134 -5.47 8.81 9.62
C ASN A 134 -6.26 7.50 9.49
N ILE A 135 -5.61 6.37 9.79
CA ILE A 135 -6.22 5.04 9.67
C ILE A 135 -7.41 4.86 10.62
N ASN A 136 -7.37 5.47 11.82
CA ASN A 136 -8.50 5.37 12.75
C ASN A 136 -9.75 6.07 12.21
N GLU A 137 -9.59 7.25 11.60
CA GLU A 137 -10.72 7.94 10.96
C GLU A 137 -11.24 7.19 9.73
N LEU A 138 -10.36 6.55 8.94
CA LEU A 138 -10.76 5.68 7.84
C LEU A 138 -11.61 4.49 8.34
N VAL A 139 -11.16 3.80 9.39
CA VAL A 139 -11.90 2.68 10.00
C VAL A 139 -13.23 3.14 10.60
N LYS A 140 -13.24 4.30 11.28
CA LYS A 140 -14.46 4.89 11.83
C LYS A 140 -15.47 5.23 10.72
N PHE A 141 -15.02 5.81 9.63
CA PHE A 141 -15.85 6.09 8.46
C PHE A 141 -16.43 4.80 7.87
N HIS A 142 -15.61 3.76 7.68
CA HIS A 142 -16.07 2.45 7.21
C HIS A 142 -17.20 1.88 8.09
N LYS A 143 -17.00 1.87 9.40
CA LYS A 143 -18.00 1.38 10.35
C LYS A 143 -19.29 2.20 10.32
N SER A 144 -19.23 3.49 9.96
CA SER A 144 -20.41 4.36 9.98
C SER A 144 -21.43 4.05 8.88
N HIS A 145 -21.00 3.50 7.75
CA HIS A 145 -21.91 3.15 6.64
C HIS A 145 -22.24 1.66 6.55
N GLY A 146 -21.45 0.76 7.18
CA GLY A 146 -21.72 -0.67 7.26
C GLY A 146 -21.76 -1.41 5.91
N LYS A 147 -21.02 -0.92 4.91
CA LYS A 147 -20.93 -1.49 3.56
C LYS A 147 -19.68 -2.34 3.38
N ALA A 148 -19.63 -3.14 2.30
CA ALA A 148 -18.57 -4.12 2.10
C ALA A 148 -17.17 -3.52 1.96
N LEU A 149 -17.03 -2.33 1.38
CA LEU A 149 -15.73 -1.76 1.06
C LEU A 149 -15.69 -0.24 1.21
N THR A 150 -14.68 0.25 1.91
CA THR A 150 -14.24 1.66 1.84
C THR A 150 -12.92 1.74 1.12
N MET A 151 -12.83 2.57 0.11
CA MET A 151 -11.63 2.92 -0.62
C MET A 151 -11.22 4.35 -0.27
N THR A 152 -9.95 4.60 0.03
CA THR A 152 -9.46 5.96 0.11
C THR A 152 -9.29 6.55 -1.28
N SER A 153 -9.82 7.75 -1.48
CA SER A 153 -9.60 8.51 -2.71
C SER A 153 -8.81 9.78 -2.45
N HIS A 154 -8.02 10.18 -3.44
CA HIS A 154 -7.16 11.37 -3.39
C HIS A 154 -7.26 12.16 -4.69
N GLN A 155 -7.02 13.46 -4.64
CA GLN A 155 -6.85 14.32 -5.80
C GLN A 155 -5.38 14.73 -5.90
N PRO A 156 -4.57 14.09 -6.76
CA PRO A 156 -3.17 14.44 -6.94
C PRO A 156 -3.06 15.85 -7.54
N ASP A 157 -1.89 16.47 -7.41
CA ASP A 157 -1.61 17.74 -8.06
C ASP A 157 -1.75 17.60 -9.58
N GLY A 158 -2.47 18.53 -10.20
CA GLY A 158 -2.67 18.57 -11.64
C GLY A 158 -1.35 18.73 -12.38
N ARG A 159 -1.20 18.06 -13.51
CA ARG A 159 0.02 18.14 -14.34
C ARG A 159 -0.09 19.20 -15.43
N PHE A 160 -1.31 19.49 -15.87
CA PHE A 160 -1.61 20.34 -17.02
C PHE A 160 -2.66 21.38 -16.66
N GLY A 161 -2.70 22.48 -17.45
CA GLY A 161 -3.82 23.39 -17.46
C GLY A 161 -5.07 22.71 -18.05
N ALA A 162 -6.20 22.79 -17.37
CA ALA A 162 -7.49 22.30 -17.87
C ALA A 162 -8.27 23.42 -18.57
N LEU A 163 -8.89 23.07 -19.67
CA LEU A 163 -9.72 23.97 -20.49
C LEU A 163 -11.16 23.49 -20.47
N ASN A 164 -12.09 24.39 -20.22
CA ASN A 164 -13.50 24.18 -20.56
C ASN A 164 -13.75 24.87 -21.92
N ILE A 165 -14.12 24.09 -22.93
CA ILE A 165 -14.25 24.54 -24.32
C ILE A 165 -15.70 24.29 -24.75
N ASN A 166 -16.38 25.34 -25.28
CA ASN A 166 -17.73 25.22 -25.83
C ASN A 166 -17.74 24.64 -27.27
N GLU A 167 -18.92 24.43 -27.81
CA GLU A 167 -19.13 23.84 -29.14
C GLU A 167 -18.50 24.66 -30.30
N ASN A 168 -18.23 25.94 -30.07
CA ASN A 168 -17.60 26.86 -31.03
C ASN A 168 -16.06 26.95 -30.88
N ASN A 169 -15.44 26.03 -30.10
CA ASN A 169 -14.01 26.02 -29.78
C ASN A 169 -13.52 27.24 -28.99
N GLN A 170 -14.42 27.98 -28.34
CA GLN A 170 -14.08 29.06 -27.43
C GLN A 170 -13.75 28.49 -26.06
N VAL A 171 -12.63 28.91 -25.49
CA VAL A 171 -12.24 28.58 -24.10
C VAL A 171 -13.07 29.44 -23.15
N GLU A 172 -13.94 28.82 -22.39
CA GLU A 172 -14.80 29.49 -21.39
C GLU A 172 -14.12 29.59 -20.03
N GLU A 173 -13.27 28.61 -19.71
CA GLU A 173 -12.56 28.59 -18.43
C GLU A 173 -11.18 27.94 -18.63
N PHE A 174 -10.17 28.52 -17.99
CA PHE A 174 -8.84 27.95 -17.87
C PHE A 174 -8.49 27.78 -16.39
N LYS A 175 -8.07 26.58 -16.00
CA LYS A 175 -7.59 26.28 -14.65
C LYS A 175 -6.18 25.74 -14.74
N GLU A 176 -5.21 26.47 -14.19
CA GLU A 176 -3.83 25.98 -14.11
C GLU A 176 -3.73 24.88 -13.08
N LYS A 177 -3.31 23.68 -13.52
CA LYS A 177 -3.03 22.49 -12.68
C LYS A 177 -4.10 22.22 -11.62
N PRO A 178 -5.38 22.05 -12.00
CA PRO A 178 -6.42 21.75 -11.03
C PRO A 178 -6.13 20.42 -10.35
N LYS A 179 -6.41 20.32 -9.06
CA LYS A 179 -6.19 19.07 -8.30
C LYS A 179 -6.99 17.93 -8.93
N GLY A 180 -6.30 16.80 -9.18
CA GLY A 180 -6.87 15.59 -9.76
C GLY A 180 -7.45 15.78 -11.15
N ASP A 181 -7.07 16.84 -11.87
CA ASP A 181 -7.71 17.24 -13.12
C ASP A 181 -9.25 17.25 -13.01
N GLY A 182 -9.77 17.56 -11.80
CA GLY A 182 -11.18 17.55 -11.45
C GLY A 182 -11.72 16.21 -10.94
N HIS A 183 -10.92 15.15 -10.90
CA HIS A 183 -11.36 13.81 -10.52
C HIS A 183 -10.67 13.32 -9.24
N TRP A 184 -11.32 12.35 -8.58
CA TRP A 184 -10.77 11.58 -7.47
C TRP A 184 -10.23 10.26 -8.02
N ILE A 185 -9.04 9.87 -7.57
CA ILE A 185 -8.42 8.60 -7.95
C ILE A 185 -8.34 7.65 -6.76
N ASN A 186 -8.21 6.35 -7.04
CA ASN A 186 -7.95 5.33 -6.05
C ASN A 186 -6.54 5.53 -5.44
N ALA A 187 -6.48 5.78 -4.15
CA ALA A 187 -5.23 5.98 -3.39
C ALA A 187 -4.80 4.72 -2.59
N GLY A 188 -5.48 3.61 -2.77
CA GLY A 188 -5.26 2.43 -1.91
C GLY A 188 -5.90 2.62 -0.53
N PHE A 189 -5.29 2.07 0.53
CA PHE A 189 -5.77 2.16 1.91
C PHE A 189 -7.26 1.85 2.02
N PHE A 190 -7.58 0.57 1.85
CA PHE A 190 -8.95 0.08 1.91
C PHE A 190 -9.29 -0.46 3.31
N VAL A 191 -10.57 -0.40 3.67
CA VAL A 191 -11.15 -1.21 4.75
C VAL A 191 -12.24 -2.08 4.13
N CYS A 192 -12.17 -3.37 4.39
CA CYS A 192 -12.94 -4.41 3.72
C CYS A 192 -13.68 -5.26 4.74
N GLU A 193 -14.95 -5.56 4.49
CA GLU A 193 -15.65 -6.67 5.11
C GLU A 193 -15.32 -7.99 4.38
N PRO A 194 -15.39 -9.17 5.05
CA PRO A 194 -15.14 -10.48 4.43
C PRO A 194 -15.96 -10.72 3.16
N LYS A 195 -17.14 -10.13 3.04
CA LYS A 195 -18.00 -10.17 1.84
C LYS A 195 -17.28 -9.78 0.55
N VAL A 196 -16.21 -8.98 0.63
CA VAL A 196 -15.40 -8.59 -0.53
C VAL A 196 -14.82 -9.82 -1.26
N PHE A 197 -14.53 -10.91 -0.55
CA PHE A 197 -14.03 -12.14 -1.16
C PHE A 197 -15.04 -12.80 -2.11
N ASP A 198 -16.34 -12.56 -1.94
CA ASP A 198 -17.39 -13.13 -2.78
C ASP A 198 -17.41 -12.52 -4.18
N TYR A 199 -16.86 -11.33 -4.33
CA TYR A 199 -16.71 -10.64 -5.62
C TYR A 199 -15.48 -11.07 -6.42
N ILE A 200 -14.58 -11.87 -5.82
CA ILE A 200 -13.37 -12.38 -6.47
C ILE A 200 -13.63 -13.81 -6.92
N THR A 201 -14.05 -14.00 -8.19
CA THR A 201 -14.57 -15.25 -8.72
C THR A 201 -13.63 -15.97 -9.69
N ASP A 202 -12.80 -15.23 -10.47
CA ASP A 202 -12.03 -15.79 -11.57
C ASP A 202 -10.60 -16.25 -11.17
N GLY A 203 -10.43 -16.60 -9.89
CA GLY A 203 -9.18 -17.14 -9.39
C GLY A 203 -8.00 -16.19 -9.57
N ASP A 204 -6.85 -16.74 -9.98
CA ASP A 204 -5.59 -16.00 -10.09
C ASP A 204 -5.58 -14.92 -11.15
N SER A 205 -6.42 -15.00 -12.17
CA SER A 205 -6.53 -13.99 -13.25
C SER A 205 -7.30 -12.75 -12.85
N THR A 206 -7.96 -12.74 -11.70
CA THR A 206 -8.79 -11.62 -11.25
C THR A 206 -7.95 -10.38 -10.97
N VAL A 207 -8.25 -9.29 -11.67
CA VAL A 207 -7.75 -7.95 -11.35
C VAL A 207 -8.75 -7.26 -10.42
N PHE A 208 -8.36 -7.00 -9.18
CA PHE A 208 -9.28 -6.45 -8.15
C PHE A 208 -9.90 -5.12 -8.54
N GLU A 209 -9.14 -4.30 -9.26
CA GLU A 209 -9.50 -2.96 -9.72
C GLU A 209 -10.49 -2.95 -10.90
N GLN A 210 -10.80 -4.11 -11.47
CA GLN A 210 -11.76 -4.29 -12.56
C GLN A 210 -13.09 -4.83 -12.03
N ASP A 211 -13.50 -6.02 -12.49
CA ASP A 211 -14.80 -6.59 -12.18
C ASP A 211 -15.16 -6.61 -10.69
N PRO A 212 -14.26 -6.98 -9.75
CA PRO A 212 -14.61 -6.93 -8.34
C PRO A 212 -15.01 -5.52 -7.86
N LEU A 213 -14.20 -4.50 -8.08
CA LEU A 213 -14.54 -3.13 -7.64
C LEU A 213 -15.74 -2.56 -8.38
N MET A 214 -15.88 -2.85 -9.69
CA MET A 214 -17.05 -2.42 -10.47
C MET A 214 -18.35 -3.04 -9.96
N ASN A 215 -18.34 -4.34 -9.63
CA ASN A 215 -19.52 -5.03 -9.12
C ASN A 215 -19.86 -4.59 -7.70
N ILE A 216 -18.86 -4.41 -6.80
CA ILE A 216 -19.07 -3.85 -5.48
C ILE A 216 -19.70 -2.44 -5.58
N ALA A 217 -19.22 -1.61 -6.51
CA ALA A 217 -19.79 -0.28 -6.75
C ALA A 217 -21.21 -0.32 -7.27
N LYS A 218 -21.49 -1.21 -8.25
CA LYS A 218 -22.83 -1.40 -8.85
C LYS A 218 -23.85 -1.86 -7.81
N ASP A 219 -23.44 -2.68 -6.85
CA ASP A 219 -24.29 -3.16 -5.77
C ASP A 219 -24.48 -2.13 -4.64
N GLY A 220 -23.87 -0.94 -4.76
CA GLY A 220 -23.96 0.12 -3.74
C GLY A 220 -23.18 -0.22 -2.45
N GLU A 221 -22.19 -1.09 -2.56
CA GLU A 221 -21.40 -1.59 -1.43
C GLU A 221 -19.98 -0.97 -1.37
N LEU A 222 -19.63 -0.06 -2.31
CA LEU A 222 -18.36 0.68 -2.36
C LEU A 222 -18.57 2.13 -1.91
N PHE A 223 -17.86 2.53 -0.86
CA PHE A 223 -17.80 3.90 -0.39
C PHE A 223 -16.38 4.46 -0.51
N THR A 224 -16.24 5.78 -0.56
CA THR A 224 -14.93 6.43 -0.61
C THR A 224 -14.71 7.37 0.56
N TYR A 225 -13.53 7.22 1.20
CA TYR A 225 -13.01 8.17 2.16
C TYR A 225 -12.13 9.19 1.41
N LYS A 226 -12.57 10.44 1.35
CA LYS A 226 -11.87 11.52 0.63
C LYS A 226 -10.70 12.04 1.45
N HIS A 227 -9.48 11.62 1.10
CA HIS A 227 -8.25 12.08 1.73
C HIS A 227 -7.72 13.34 1.01
N LYS A 228 -7.57 14.42 1.75
CA LYS A 228 -7.11 15.72 1.23
C LYS A 228 -5.66 16.05 1.60
N GLY A 229 -5.04 15.20 2.42
CA GLY A 229 -3.64 15.32 2.84
C GLY A 229 -2.67 14.81 1.78
N PHE A 230 -1.49 14.42 2.23
CA PHE A 230 -0.43 13.90 1.36
C PHE A 230 -0.71 12.44 0.96
N TRP A 231 -0.54 12.15 -0.32
CA TRP A 231 -0.46 10.80 -0.86
C TRP A 231 0.48 10.80 -2.06
N SER A 232 1.37 9.82 -2.13
CA SER A 232 2.27 9.66 -3.27
C SER A 232 2.58 8.18 -3.52
N PRO A 233 2.36 7.67 -4.74
CA PRO A 233 2.91 6.39 -5.16
C PRO A 233 4.39 6.56 -5.51
N MET A 234 5.14 5.47 -5.49
CA MET A 234 6.52 5.41 -6.00
C MET A 234 6.54 4.61 -7.30
N ASP A 235 6.06 5.19 -8.39
CA ASP A 235 5.92 4.52 -9.69
C ASP A 235 7.10 4.70 -10.63
N SER A 236 7.88 5.75 -10.43
CA SER A 236 9.02 6.12 -11.26
C SER A 236 10.25 6.47 -10.42
N LEU A 237 11.42 6.53 -11.08
CA LEU A 237 12.66 7.00 -10.44
C LEU A 237 12.51 8.45 -9.93
N LYS A 238 11.73 9.28 -10.62
CA LYS A 238 11.41 10.63 -10.16
C LYS A 238 10.67 10.60 -8.83
N ASP A 239 9.63 9.76 -8.71
CA ASP A 239 8.86 9.66 -7.46
C ASP A 239 9.75 9.19 -6.30
N LYS A 240 10.62 8.18 -6.56
CA LYS A 240 11.62 7.74 -5.58
C LYS A 240 12.51 8.88 -5.11
N ASN A 241 13.04 9.67 -6.03
CA ASN A 241 13.94 10.78 -5.71
C ASN A 241 13.20 11.89 -4.94
N ASP A 242 11.97 12.22 -5.32
CA ASP A 242 11.14 13.21 -4.64
C ASP A 242 10.81 12.75 -3.20
N LEU A 243 10.46 11.48 -3.00
CA LEU A 243 10.22 10.92 -1.67
C LEU A 243 11.50 10.91 -0.81
N ASN A 244 12.66 10.51 -1.37
CA ASN A 244 13.93 10.59 -0.64
C ASN A 244 14.26 12.03 -0.23
N LYS A 245 14.09 13.01 -1.12
CA LYS A 245 14.31 14.42 -0.81
C LYS A 245 13.44 14.89 0.36
N LEU A 246 12.17 14.49 0.39
CA LEU A 246 11.27 14.81 1.52
C LEU A 246 11.76 14.16 2.82
N TRP A 247 12.21 12.91 2.76
CA TRP A 247 12.73 12.19 3.91
C TRP A 247 14.01 12.80 4.45
N ASP A 248 15.00 13.05 3.60
CA ASP A 248 16.31 13.57 3.97
C ASP A 248 16.26 14.99 4.54
N THR A 249 15.26 15.77 4.11
CA THR A 249 15.00 17.12 4.63
C THR A 249 14.09 17.15 5.86
N ASN A 250 13.70 15.99 6.42
CA ASN A 250 12.73 15.84 7.52
C ASN A 250 11.38 16.52 7.23
N LYS A 251 10.96 16.53 5.96
CA LYS A 251 9.68 17.09 5.50
C LYS A 251 8.73 16.03 4.98
N ALA A 252 8.98 14.74 5.27
CA ALA A 252 8.15 13.62 4.85
C ALA A 252 6.78 13.65 5.56
N PRO A 253 5.67 14.01 4.88
CA PRO A 253 4.37 14.17 5.55
C PRO A 253 3.82 12.83 6.08
N TRP A 254 4.18 11.72 5.44
CA TRP A 254 3.77 10.37 5.84
C TRP A 254 4.49 9.86 7.09
N LYS A 255 5.53 10.55 7.58
CA LYS A 255 6.23 10.20 8.83
C LYS A 255 5.38 10.67 10.03
N VAL A 256 4.26 9.99 10.23
CA VAL A 256 3.26 10.31 11.28
C VAL A 256 3.58 9.69 12.65
N TRP A 257 4.66 8.91 12.78
CA TRP A 257 5.14 8.23 13.99
C TRP A 257 6.31 8.94 14.65
#